data_f9ee20d3e8671a86b3cbc31618ec7c0c
#
_entry.id   f9ee20d3e8671a86b3cbc31618ec7c0c
#
_cell.length_a   1.000
_cell.length_b   1.000
_cell.length_c   1.000
_cell.angle_alpha   90.00
_cell.angle_beta   90.00
_cell.angle_gamma   90.00
#
_symmetry.space_group_name_H-M   'P 1'
#
loop_
_entity.id
_entity.type
_entity.pdbx_description
1 polymer ?
#
loop_
_entity_poly.entity_id
_entity_poly.type
_entity_poly.pdbx_seq_one_letter_code
_entity_poly.pdbx_strand_id
1 'polypeptide(L)'
;SFAMAPNPRNWPIFDGRVKPKGIDLIPNAVLPSELFWRQLKFAEFDVSEMSFSSLIMAVAQGDDRFVGLPVFTTRRFFHAGILVRKAAKIEKPEDLKGKRVGVPEYQQTAALWTRGALEHEWGVTPRDMQFWMERQPSHSHRGAVGFVTPPGVTINQMPPEKNIGTMMQSGEIDAAIHYILNPPNLVDRSSANLYEDPNIKFLFD
;
A
#
# COMPACT_ATOMS: atom_id res chain seq x y z
N SER A 1 -10.03 -10.89 20.48
CA SER A 1 -10.35 -9.90 19.44
C SER A 1 -9.79 -10.34 18.10
N PHE A 2 -10.53 -10.07 17.01
CA PHE A 2 -10.16 -10.38 15.62
C PHE A 2 -10.43 -9.15 14.75
N ALA A 3 -9.46 -8.72 13.94
CA ALA A 3 -9.61 -7.52 13.14
C ALA A 3 -9.18 -7.74 11.68
N MET A 4 -10.02 -7.35 10.75
CA MET A 4 -9.70 -7.29 9.32
C MET A 4 -10.69 -6.41 8.56
N ALA A 5 -10.34 -6.07 7.32
CA ALA A 5 -11.26 -5.38 6.43
C ALA A 5 -12.39 -6.31 5.98
N PRO A 6 -13.66 -5.94 6.18
CA PRO A 6 -14.79 -6.74 5.69
C PRO A 6 -14.78 -6.82 4.17
N ASN A 7 -15.03 -8.03 3.67
CA ASN A 7 -15.25 -8.28 2.26
C ASN A 7 -16.17 -9.52 2.10
N PRO A 8 -16.73 -9.78 0.91
CA PRO A 8 -17.67 -10.89 0.72
C PRO A 8 -17.17 -12.25 1.17
N ARG A 9 -15.85 -12.51 1.14
CA ARG A 9 -15.28 -13.82 1.54
C ARG A 9 -15.22 -14.01 3.04
N ASN A 10 -15.05 -12.94 3.82
CA ASN A 10 -14.95 -13.01 5.28
C ASN A 10 -16.20 -12.51 6.02
N TRP A 11 -17.19 -11.99 5.29
CA TRP A 11 -18.45 -11.55 5.85
C TRP A 11 -19.13 -12.55 6.79
N PRO A 12 -19.13 -13.87 6.50
CA PRO A 12 -19.70 -14.86 7.39
C PRO A 12 -19.07 -14.93 8.79
N ILE A 13 -17.86 -14.44 8.96
CA ILE A 13 -17.22 -14.30 10.28
C ILE A 13 -17.80 -13.09 11.02
N PHE A 14 -18.02 -11.99 10.32
CA PHE A 14 -18.52 -10.75 10.93
C PHE A 14 -20.00 -10.86 11.33
N ASP A 15 -20.83 -11.56 10.57
CA ASP A 15 -22.25 -11.75 10.88
C ASP A 15 -22.54 -12.99 11.75
N GLY A 16 -21.48 -13.71 12.14
CA GLY A 16 -21.58 -14.83 13.06
C GLY A 16 -22.09 -16.15 12.48
N ARG A 17 -22.27 -16.25 11.15
CA ARG A 17 -22.61 -17.51 10.46
C ARG A 17 -21.50 -18.57 10.54
N VAL A 18 -20.25 -18.11 10.62
CA VAL A 18 -19.07 -18.96 10.82
C VAL A 18 -18.42 -18.57 12.13
N LYS A 19 -18.28 -19.55 13.02
CA LYS A 19 -17.65 -19.37 14.35
C LYS A 19 -16.60 -20.45 14.56
N PRO A 20 -15.40 -20.11 15.05
CA PRO A 20 -14.42 -21.10 15.46
C PRO A 20 -14.93 -21.88 16.69
N LYS A 21 -14.66 -23.17 16.74
CA LYS A 21 -15.08 -24.01 17.87
C LYS A 21 -14.24 -23.67 19.12
N GLY A 22 -14.92 -23.39 20.21
CA GLY A 22 -14.26 -23.14 21.51
C GLY A 22 -13.64 -21.77 21.65
N ILE A 23 -13.96 -20.83 20.77
CA ILE A 23 -13.48 -19.44 20.82
C ILE A 23 -14.66 -18.48 20.65
N ASP A 24 -14.82 -17.57 21.59
CA ASP A 24 -15.73 -16.44 21.46
C ASP A 24 -15.01 -15.32 20.68
N LEU A 25 -15.33 -15.24 19.38
CA LEU A 25 -14.70 -14.28 18.47
C LEU A 25 -15.39 -12.92 18.59
N ILE A 26 -14.60 -11.87 18.81
CA ILE A 26 -15.05 -10.47 18.80
C ILE A 26 -14.51 -9.82 17.50
N PRO A 27 -15.32 -9.80 16.41
CA PRO A 27 -14.87 -9.25 15.14
C PRO A 27 -14.88 -7.73 15.14
N ASN A 28 -13.83 -7.13 14.63
CA ASN A 28 -13.65 -5.69 14.46
C ASN A 28 -13.43 -5.38 12.97
N ALA A 29 -14.32 -4.61 12.40
CA ALA A 29 -14.23 -4.14 11.01
C ALA A 29 -13.32 -2.91 10.95
N VAL A 30 -12.07 -3.09 10.52
CA VAL A 30 -11.08 -2.01 10.44
C VAL A 30 -10.45 -2.02 9.05
N LEU A 31 -10.30 -0.85 8.44
CA LEU A 31 -9.67 -0.74 7.13
C LEU A 31 -8.16 -1.01 7.19
N PRO A 32 -7.56 -1.62 6.16
CA PRO A 32 -6.19 -2.12 6.22
C PRO A 32 -5.15 -1.09 6.67
N SER A 33 -5.25 0.13 6.19
CA SER A 33 -4.28 1.18 6.52
C SER A 33 -4.25 1.53 8.00
N GLU A 34 -5.42 1.66 8.62
CA GLU A 34 -5.57 1.91 10.05
C GLU A 34 -5.22 0.66 10.85
N LEU A 35 -5.75 -0.49 10.44
CA LEU A 35 -5.54 -1.76 11.11
C LEU A 35 -4.06 -2.09 11.27
N PHE A 36 -3.29 -2.00 10.18
CA PHE A 36 -1.88 -2.36 10.19
C PHE A 36 -1.06 -1.43 11.09
N TRP A 37 -1.36 -0.13 11.08
CA TRP A 37 -0.72 0.81 11.96
C TRP A 37 -1.04 0.54 13.44
N ARG A 38 -2.31 0.31 13.78
CA ARG A 38 -2.75 0.00 15.15
C ARG A 38 -2.10 -1.29 15.65
N GLN A 39 -2.09 -2.33 14.83
CA GLN A 39 -1.49 -3.61 15.20
C GLN A 39 0.02 -3.50 15.37
N LEU A 40 0.74 -2.91 14.44
CA LEU A 40 2.19 -2.73 14.53
C LEU A 40 2.59 -1.85 15.71
N LYS A 41 1.84 -0.79 15.98
CA LYS A 41 2.16 0.18 17.02
C LYS A 41 1.79 -0.33 18.43
N PHE A 42 0.62 -0.95 18.56
CA PHE A 42 0.02 -1.24 19.86
C PHE A 42 -0.21 -2.73 20.13
N ALA A 43 -0.06 -3.62 19.16
CA ALA A 43 -0.47 -5.03 19.23
C ALA A 43 -1.93 -5.17 19.76
N GLU A 44 -2.84 -4.37 19.20
CA GLU A 44 -4.17 -4.12 19.75
C GLU A 44 -5.10 -5.33 19.68
N PHE A 45 -4.89 -6.20 18.68
CA PHE A 45 -5.77 -7.33 18.41
C PHE A 45 -5.03 -8.66 18.60
N ASP A 46 -5.73 -9.67 19.14
CA ASP A 46 -5.17 -11.02 19.28
C ASP A 46 -4.90 -11.67 17.91
N VAL A 47 -5.79 -11.43 16.93
CA VAL A 47 -5.64 -11.87 15.55
C VAL A 47 -6.03 -10.73 14.62
N SER A 48 -5.19 -10.43 13.63
CA SER A 48 -5.49 -9.39 12.65
C SER A 48 -4.93 -9.70 11.26
N GLU A 49 -5.53 -9.09 10.26
CA GLU A 49 -4.87 -8.90 8.96
C GLU A 49 -3.65 -8.00 9.12
N MET A 50 -2.58 -8.28 8.38
CA MET A 50 -1.33 -7.52 8.44
C MET A 50 -0.72 -7.33 7.05
N SER A 51 -0.05 -6.21 6.85
CA SER A 51 0.82 -5.99 5.69
C SER A 51 1.99 -6.97 5.75
N PHE A 52 2.11 -7.84 4.74
CA PHE A 52 3.13 -8.88 4.73
C PHE A 52 4.56 -8.32 4.72
N SER A 53 4.81 -7.25 3.95
CA SER A 53 6.11 -6.57 3.97
C SER A 53 6.44 -5.96 5.34
N SER A 54 5.44 -5.37 6.00
CA SER A 54 5.65 -4.80 7.35
C SER A 54 5.91 -5.88 8.39
N LEU A 55 5.24 -7.03 8.29
CA LEU A 55 5.52 -8.18 9.17
C LEU A 55 6.96 -8.69 8.97
N ILE A 56 7.41 -8.87 7.71
CA ILE A 56 8.78 -9.28 7.41
C ILE A 56 9.79 -8.31 8.03
N MET A 57 9.54 -7.00 7.90
CA MET A 57 10.43 -5.99 8.46
C MET A 57 10.45 -6.01 9.99
N ALA A 58 9.29 -6.15 10.63
CA ALA A 58 9.20 -6.24 12.09
C ALA A 58 9.99 -7.45 12.61
N VAL A 59 9.78 -8.62 12.03
CA VAL A 59 10.51 -9.84 12.39
C VAL A 59 12.01 -9.71 12.13
N ALA A 60 12.41 -9.12 11.00
CA ALA A 60 13.83 -8.89 10.68
C ALA A 60 14.53 -7.95 11.67
N GLN A 61 13.78 -7.12 12.37
CA GLN A 61 14.27 -6.23 13.44
C GLN A 61 14.16 -6.83 14.84
N GLY A 62 13.76 -8.11 14.95
CA GLY A 62 13.66 -8.82 16.22
C GLY A 62 12.33 -8.58 16.97
N ASP A 63 11.30 -8.06 16.30
CA ASP A 63 9.96 -7.96 16.89
C ASP A 63 9.30 -9.35 16.89
N ASP A 64 9.20 -9.94 18.06
CA ASP A 64 8.66 -11.28 18.30
C ASP A 64 7.18 -11.28 18.77
N ARG A 65 6.54 -10.11 18.80
CA ARG A 65 5.13 -9.97 19.22
C ARG A 65 4.15 -10.64 18.26
N PHE A 66 4.56 -10.88 17.01
CA PHE A 66 3.68 -11.35 15.94
C PHE A 66 4.12 -12.67 15.34
N VAL A 67 3.16 -13.55 15.12
CA VAL A 67 3.33 -14.80 14.38
C VAL A 67 2.49 -14.75 13.11
N GLY A 68 3.12 -14.92 11.95
CA GLY A 68 2.42 -14.96 10.67
C GLY A 68 1.67 -16.28 10.49
N LEU A 69 0.35 -16.21 10.32
CA LEU A 69 -0.44 -17.37 9.90
C LEU A 69 -0.41 -17.49 8.37
N PRO A 70 -0.34 -18.70 7.79
CA PRO A 70 -0.25 -18.90 6.35
C PRO A 70 -1.60 -18.70 5.63
N VAL A 71 -2.31 -17.62 5.99
CA VAL A 71 -3.60 -17.24 5.41
C VAL A 71 -3.44 -15.93 4.65
N PHE A 72 -3.47 -16.01 3.32
CA PHE A 72 -3.31 -14.83 2.46
C PHE A 72 -4.69 -14.30 2.07
N THR A 73 -5.11 -13.23 2.72
CA THR A 73 -6.43 -12.59 2.54
C THR A 73 -6.55 -11.87 1.20
N THR A 74 -5.43 -11.41 0.64
CA THR A 74 -5.36 -10.75 -0.67
C THR A 74 -4.24 -11.38 -1.51
N ARG A 75 -4.60 -11.77 -2.75
CA ARG A 75 -3.65 -12.25 -3.77
C ARG A 75 -3.96 -11.54 -5.08
N ARG A 76 -2.99 -10.79 -5.62
CA ARG A 76 -3.17 -10.04 -6.87
C ARG A 76 -1.83 -9.72 -7.51
N PHE A 77 -1.85 -9.49 -8.82
CA PHE A 77 -0.70 -8.98 -9.57
C PHE A 77 -0.63 -7.46 -9.39
N PHE A 78 0.13 -7.00 -8.41
CA PHE A 78 0.16 -5.59 -8.04
C PHE A 78 0.71 -4.68 -9.13
N HIS A 79 1.65 -5.16 -9.96
CA HIS A 79 2.22 -4.39 -11.08
C HIS A 79 1.15 -4.02 -12.13
N ALA A 80 0.13 -4.87 -12.32
CA ALA A 80 -0.99 -4.55 -13.23
C ALA A 80 -1.78 -3.31 -12.80
N GLY A 81 -1.63 -2.84 -11.57
CA GLY A 81 -2.28 -1.63 -11.06
C GLY A 81 -1.46 -0.36 -11.19
N ILE A 82 -0.36 -0.35 -11.96
CA ILE A 82 0.40 0.88 -12.22
C ILE A 82 -0.40 1.79 -13.14
N LEU A 83 -0.69 2.99 -12.66
CA LEU A 83 -1.31 4.07 -13.44
C LEU A 83 -0.25 5.01 -13.96
N VAL A 84 -0.40 5.47 -15.22
CA VAL A 84 0.51 6.43 -15.85
C VAL A 84 -0.27 7.54 -16.52
N ARG A 85 0.29 8.75 -16.51
CA ARG A 85 -0.25 9.86 -17.27
C ARG A 85 0.08 9.68 -18.76
N LYS A 86 -0.92 9.84 -19.63
CA LYS A 86 -0.71 9.79 -21.10
C LYS A 86 0.34 10.81 -21.56
N ALA A 87 0.33 12.00 -20.96
CA ALA A 87 1.30 13.06 -21.28
C ALA A 87 2.75 12.73 -20.86
N ALA A 88 2.95 11.78 -19.94
CA ALA A 88 4.28 11.35 -19.50
C ALA A 88 4.97 10.41 -20.51
N LYS A 89 4.23 9.94 -21.53
CA LYS A 89 4.71 9.05 -22.62
C LYS A 89 5.40 7.79 -22.08
N ILE A 90 4.77 7.16 -21.09
CA ILE A 90 5.19 5.89 -20.51
C ILE A 90 4.36 4.81 -21.18
N GLU A 91 4.99 4.02 -22.07
CA GLU A 91 4.31 2.99 -22.88
C GLU A 91 4.74 1.58 -22.44
N LYS A 92 5.86 1.45 -21.77
CA LYS A 92 6.43 0.19 -21.28
C LYS A 92 7.15 0.42 -19.94
N PRO A 93 7.38 -0.63 -19.16
CA PRO A 93 7.99 -0.49 -17.82
C PRO A 93 9.32 0.25 -17.79
N GLU A 94 10.17 0.08 -18.80
CA GLU A 94 11.47 0.74 -18.89
C GLU A 94 11.37 2.27 -18.98
N ASP A 95 10.24 2.78 -19.45
CA ASP A 95 9.99 4.24 -19.55
C ASP A 95 9.74 4.88 -18.17
N LEU A 96 9.61 4.08 -17.12
CA LEU A 96 9.55 4.56 -15.73
C LEU A 96 10.90 5.09 -15.23
N LYS A 97 12.02 4.78 -15.89
CA LYS A 97 13.34 5.29 -15.51
C LYS A 97 13.36 6.82 -15.60
N GLY A 98 13.83 7.47 -14.52
CA GLY A 98 13.84 8.92 -14.37
C GLY A 98 12.49 9.55 -13.99
N LYS A 99 11.42 8.76 -13.85
CA LYS A 99 10.07 9.29 -13.57
C LYS A 99 9.79 9.48 -12.09
N ARG A 100 8.82 10.36 -11.82
CA ARG A 100 8.27 10.63 -10.48
C ARG A 100 7.08 9.71 -10.27
N VAL A 101 7.16 8.87 -9.23
CA VAL A 101 6.20 7.80 -9.00
C VAL A 101 5.53 7.95 -7.63
N GLY A 102 4.22 8.15 -7.61
CA GLY A 102 3.43 8.21 -6.39
C GLY A 102 3.20 6.83 -5.79
N VAL A 103 3.33 6.73 -4.47
CA VAL A 103 3.01 5.52 -3.70
C VAL A 103 2.28 5.91 -2.42
N PRO A 104 1.25 5.17 -1.97
CA PRO A 104 0.63 5.42 -0.68
C PRO A 104 1.67 5.31 0.45
N GLU A 105 2.47 4.27 0.41
CA GLU A 105 3.59 4.02 1.33
C GLU A 105 4.65 3.16 0.65
N TYR A 106 5.92 3.57 0.74
CA TYR A 106 6.99 2.90 0.01
C TYR A 106 7.18 1.43 0.42
N GLN A 107 7.12 1.13 1.73
CA GLN A 107 7.35 -0.22 2.26
C GLN A 107 6.11 -1.13 2.23
N GLN A 108 4.93 -0.65 1.85
CA GLN A 108 3.73 -1.50 1.80
C GLN A 108 3.89 -2.67 0.82
N THR A 109 3.22 -3.79 1.10
CA THR A 109 3.32 -5.03 0.31
C THR A 109 3.10 -4.80 -1.19
N ALA A 110 2.07 -4.06 -1.58
CA ALA A 110 1.77 -3.78 -2.98
C ALA A 110 2.93 -3.05 -3.69
N ALA A 111 3.48 -2.03 -3.06
CA ALA A 111 4.59 -1.26 -3.62
C ALA A 111 5.90 -2.08 -3.67
N LEU A 112 6.17 -2.91 -2.65
CA LEU A 112 7.32 -3.79 -2.63
C LEU A 112 7.28 -4.82 -3.77
N TRP A 113 6.15 -5.53 -3.90
CA TRP A 113 5.97 -6.54 -4.96
C TRP A 113 6.00 -5.93 -6.36
N THR A 114 5.41 -4.76 -6.54
CA THR A 114 5.48 -4.04 -7.83
C THR A 114 6.92 -3.70 -8.18
N ARG A 115 7.70 -3.16 -7.24
CA ARG A 115 9.12 -2.85 -7.48
C ARG A 115 9.95 -4.11 -7.76
N GLY A 116 9.67 -5.21 -7.03
CA GLY A 116 10.31 -6.49 -7.29
C GLY A 116 10.03 -7.00 -8.71
N ALA A 117 8.78 -6.94 -9.17
CA ALA A 117 8.43 -7.31 -10.54
C ALA A 117 9.11 -6.40 -11.57
N LEU A 118 9.09 -5.07 -11.36
CA LEU A 118 9.76 -4.12 -12.26
C LEU A 118 11.26 -4.38 -12.37
N GLU A 119 11.91 -4.73 -11.28
CA GLU A 119 13.35 -5.02 -11.25
C GLU A 119 13.68 -6.35 -11.93
N HIS A 120 12.98 -7.43 -11.56
CA HIS A 120 13.29 -8.78 -12.03
C HIS A 120 12.86 -9.06 -13.47
N GLU A 121 11.73 -8.50 -13.91
CA GLU A 121 11.19 -8.77 -15.24
C GLU A 121 11.64 -7.74 -16.29
N TRP A 122 11.86 -6.47 -15.89
CA TRP A 122 12.11 -5.37 -16.83
C TRP A 122 13.39 -4.56 -16.53
N GLY A 123 14.16 -4.91 -15.51
CA GLY A 123 15.40 -4.22 -15.16
C GLY A 123 15.20 -2.76 -14.75
N VAL A 124 14.02 -2.43 -14.21
CA VAL A 124 13.70 -1.09 -13.67
C VAL A 124 13.86 -1.13 -12.15
N THR A 125 15.00 -0.67 -11.67
CA THR A 125 15.33 -0.71 -10.25
C THR A 125 14.69 0.45 -9.48
N PRO A 126 14.53 0.34 -8.15
CA PRO A 126 14.04 1.46 -7.33
C PRO A 126 14.92 2.72 -7.42
N ARG A 127 16.19 2.58 -7.77
CA ARG A 127 17.13 3.71 -7.93
C ARG A 127 16.88 4.51 -9.21
N ASP A 128 16.18 3.90 -10.17
CA ASP A 128 15.86 4.55 -11.45
C ASP A 128 14.67 5.52 -11.35
N MET A 129 13.96 5.54 -10.22
CA MET A 129 12.74 6.32 -10.04
C MET A 129 12.85 7.26 -8.83
N GLN A 130 12.03 8.33 -8.83
CA GLN A 130 11.84 9.19 -7.68
C GLN A 130 10.46 8.93 -7.07
N PHE A 131 10.43 8.38 -5.85
CA PHE A 131 9.17 8.08 -5.18
C PHE A 131 8.64 9.28 -4.42
N TRP A 132 7.31 9.43 -4.46
CA TRP A 132 6.55 10.39 -3.69
C TRP A 132 5.55 9.63 -2.82
N MET A 133 5.72 9.71 -1.50
CA MET A 133 4.93 8.97 -0.53
C MET A 133 3.79 9.84 -0.02
N GLU A 134 2.55 9.31 -0.15
CA GLU A 134 1.34 10.03 0.21
C GLU A 134 1.09 10.05 1.72
N ARG A 135 1.21 8.88 2.38
CA ARG A 135 0.86 8.76 3.79
C ARG A 135 1.80 9.55 4.66
N GLN A 136 1.20 10.41 5.51
CA GLN A 136 1.93 11.24 6.44
C GLN A 136 2.61 10.42 7.55
N PRO A 137 3.74 10.87 8.13
CA PRO A 137 4.48 10.12 9.16
C PRO A 137 3.65 9.71 10.38
N SER A 138 2.64 10.51 10.75
CA SER A 138 1.76 10.24 11.89
C SER A 138 0.90 8.97 11.73
N HIS A 139 0.68 8.51 10.49
CA HIS A 139 -0.14 7.34 10.16
C HIS A 139 0.64 6.29 9.36
N SER A 140 1.94 6.46 9.24
CA SER A 140 2.79 5.57 8.45
C SER A 140 3.22 4.34 9.24
N HIS A 141 3.10 3.16 8.64
CA HIS A 141 3.68 1.92 9.14
C HIS A 141 5.21 2.03 9.27
N ARG A 142 5.82 2.88 8.45
CA ARG A 142 7.25 3.19 8.47
C ARG A 142 7.77 3.49 9.87
N GLY A 143 7.09 4.37 10.60
CA GLY A 143 7.46 4.71 11.97
C GLY A 143 7.22 3.58 12.97
N ALA A 144 6.30 2.67 12.67
CA ALA A 144 6.00 1.52 13.52
C ALA A 144 7.01 0.36 13.35
N VAL A 145 7.64 0.24 12.17
CA VAL A 145 8.59 -0.84 11.85
C VAL A 145 10.03 -0.35 11.63
N GLY A 146 10.36 0.88 12.02
CA GLY A 146 11.73 1.39 11.92
C GLY A 146 12.31 1.41 10.50
N PHE A 147 11.49 1.67 9.48
CA PHE A 147 11.94 1.69 8.09
C PHE A 147 12.99 2.75 7.84
N VAL A 148 14.10 2.35 7.22
CA VAL A 148 15.17 3.22 6.75
C VAL A 148 15.18 3.23 5.23
N THR A 149 15.30 4.42 4.62
CA THR A 149 15.38 4.56 3.16
C THR A 149 16.63 3.82 2.64
N PRO A 150 16.48 2.89 1.68
CA PRO A 150 17.62 2.18 1.12
C PRO A 150 18.62 3.11 0.43
N PRO A 151 19.92 2.83 0.47
CA PRO A 151 20.93 3.65 -0.19
C PRO A 151 20.68 3.83 -1.69
N GLY A 152 20.75 5.07 -2.17
CA GLY A 152 20.56 5.43 -3.57
C GLY A 152 19.09 5.49 -4.02
N VAL A 153 18.12 5.25 -3.15
CA VAL A 153 16.70 5.42 -3.45
C VAL A 153 16.24 6.80 -3.00
N THR A 154 15.53 7.51 -3.87
CA THR A 154 14.94 8.81 -3.55
C THR A 154 13.48 8.63 -3.15
N ILE A 155 13.16 9.00 -1.91
CA ILE A 155 11.80 8.99 -1.37
C ILE A 155 11.47 10.37 -0.83
N ASN A 156 10.50 11.04 -1.46
CA ASN A 156 9.98 12.33 -1.04
C ASN A 156 8.65 12.14 -0.31
N GLN A 157 8.34 13.03 0.63
CA GLN A 157 7.02 13.10 1.25
C GLN A 157 6.15 14.06 0.44
N MET A 158 4.92 13.66 0.12
CA MET A 158 3.94 14.58 -0.46
C MET A 158 3.56 15.66 0.57
N PRO A 159 3.31 16.89 0.12
CA PRO A 159 2.73 17.92 0.99
C PRO A 159 1.41 17.43 1.60
N PRO A 160 1.09 17.82 2.86
CA PRO A 160 -0.11 17.32 3.55
C PRO A 160 -1.43 17.64 2.84
N GLU A 161 -1.46 18.70 2.05
CA GLU A 161 -2.62 19.15 1.26
C GLU A 161 -2.74 18.46 -0.10
N LYS A 162 -1.77 17.60 -0.47
CA LYS A 162 -1.74 16.88 -1.75
C LYS A 162 -1.88 15.38 -1.54
N ASN A 163 -2.34 14.72 -2.58
CA ASN A 163 -2.42 13.27 -2.66
C ASN A 163 -2.03 12.78 -4.07
N ILE A 164 -1.93 11.47 -4.24
CA ILE A 164 -1.58 10.86 -5.54
C ILE A 164 -2.51 11.36 -6.65
N GLY A 165 -3.82 11.42 -6.40
CA GLY A 165 -4.81 11.85 -7.38
C GLY A 165 -4.54 13.27 -7.88
N THR A 166 -4.43 14.23 -6.97
CA THR A 166 -4.20 15.63 -7.32
C THR A 166 -2.85 15.85 -8.00
N MET A 167 -1.79 15.17 -7.54
CA MET A 167 -0.45 15.29 -8.14
C MET A 167 -0.35 14.61 -9.51
N MET A 168 -1.08 13.54 -9.76
CA MET A 168 -1.20 12.94 -11.09
C MET A 168 -1.90 13.88 -12.06
N GLN A 169 -3.01 14.48 -11.65
CA GLN A 169 -3.76 15.42 -12.50
C GLN A 169 -2.99 16.70 -12.81
N SER A 170 -2.32 17.28 -11.82
CA SER A 170 -1.50 18.48 -12.02
C SER A 170 -0.19 18.22 -12.78
N GLY A 171 0.24 16.96 -12.92
CA GLY A 171 1.48 16.60 -13.58
C GLY A 171 2.72 16.71 -12.70
N GLU A 172 2.55 16.79 -11.41
CA GLU A 172 3.66 16.80 -10.45
C GLU A 172 4.30 15.42 -10.29
N ILE A 173 3.52 14.34 -10.51
CA ILE A 173 4.04 12.98 -10.66
C ILE A 173 3.58 12.38 -11.99
N ASP A 174 4.31 11.40 -12.48
CA ASP A 174 4.16 10.84 -13.83
C ASP A 174 3.43 9.51 -13.82
N ALA A 175 3.57 8.77 -12.73
CA ALA A 175 2.98 7.45 -12.52
C ALA A 175 2.57 7.25 -11.05
N ALA A 176 1.73 6.25 -10.79
CA ALA A 176 1.35 5.85 -9.44
C ALA A 176 1.34 4.32 -9.31
N ILE A 177 1.90 3.82 -8.22
CA ILE A 177 1.86 2.42 -7.83
C ILE A 177 0.82 2.27 -6.72
N HIS A 178 -0.15 1.37 -6.95
CA HIS A 178 -1.18 1.04 -5.97
C HIS A 178 -2.00 2.25 -5.52
N TYR A 179 -2.58 2.97 -6.48
CA TYR A 179 -3.51 4.05 -6.18
C TYR A 179 -4.74 3.53 -5.40
N ILE A 180 -5.11 4.25 -4.34
CA ILE A 180 -6.28 3.97 -3.52
C ILE A 180 -7.20 5.18 -3.59
N LEU A 181 -8.39 4.98 -4.16
CA LEU A 181 -9.42 6.02 -4.18
C LEU A 181 -9.91 6.28 -2.75
N ASN A 182 -9.93 7.54 -2.35
CA ASN A 182 -10.41 7.98 -1.02
C ASN A 182 -9.75 7.21 0.15
N PRO A 183 -8.44 7.25 0.33
CA PRO A 183 -7.78 6.57 1.43
C PRO A 183 -8.28 7.11 2.78
N PRO A 184 -8.61 6.22 3.73
CA PRO A 184 -9.36 6.59 4.94
C PRO A 184 -8.59 7.49 5.92
N ASN A 185 -7.30 7.58 5.79
CA ASN A 185 -6.41 8.33 6.70
C ASN A 185 -5.78 9.58 6.07
N LEU A 186 -6.33 10.07 4.98
CA LEU A 186 -5.99 11.39 4.44
C LEU A 186 -6.97 12.45 4.91
N VAL A 187 -6.45 13.63 5.21
CA VAL A 187 -7.24 14.79 5.64
C VAL A 187 -8.14 15.26 4.50
N ASP A 188 -7.60 15.34 3.29
CA ASP A 188 -8.38 15.63 2.09
C ASP A 188 -8.78 14.34 1.39
N ARG A 189 -10.09 14.09 1.30
CA ARG A 189 -10.70 12.97 0.61
C ARG A 189 -11.28 13.33 -0.75
N SER A 190 -11.07 14.54 -1.21
CA SER A 190 -11.48 15.02 -2.54
C SER A 190 -10.51 14.55 -3.63
N SER A 191 -9.88 13.39 -3.46
CA SER A 191 -8.98 12.86 -4.46
C SER A 191 -9.71 12.59 -5.74
N ALA A 192 -9.15 13.07 -6.82
CA ALA A 192 -9.62 12.79 -8.16
C ALA A 192 -9.67 11.28 -8.40
N ASN A 193 -10.75 10.83 -9.02
CA ASN A 193 -10.87 9.43 -9.43
C ASN A 193 -9.99 9.17 -10.66
N LEU A 194 -8.77 8.72 -10.46
CA LEU A 194 -7.83 8.44 -11.54
C LEU A 194 -8.29 7.30 -12.47
N TYR A 195 -9.16 6.41 -12.01
CA TYR A 195 -9.69 5.32 -12.83
C TYR A 195 -10.68 5.80 -13.90
N GLU A 196 -11.26 7.00 -13.71
CA GLU A 196 -12.20 7.63 -14.65
C GLU A 196 -11.56 8.81 -15.40
N ASP A 197 -10.32 9.18 -15.09
CA ASP A 197 -9.64 10.30 -15.72
C ASP A 197 -9.16 9.91 -17.13
N PRO A 198 -9.65 10.58 -18.20
CA PRO A 198 -9.29 10.25 -19.58
C PRO A 198 -7.81 10.48 -19.92
N ASN A 199 -7.07 11.21 -19.08
CA ASN A 199 -5.64 11.47 -19.24
C ASN A 199 -4.75 10.44 -18.53
N ILE A 200 -5.35 9.48 -17.83
CA ILE A 200 -4.67 8.40 -17.13
C ILE A 200 -4.97 7.08 -17.85
N LYS A 201 -4.02 6.17 -17.81
CA LYS A 201 -4.19 4.78 -18.29
C LYS A 201 -3.44 3.81 -17.37
N PHE A 202 -3.77 2.53 -17.46
CA PHE A 202 -2.90 1.51 -16.92
C PHE A 202 -1.65 1.37 -17.78
N LEU A 203 -0.54 0.99 -17.16
CA LEU A 203 0.70 0.69 -17.90
C LEU A 203 0.62 -0.67 -18.59
N PHE A 204 -0.08 -1.61 -17.98
CA PHE A 204 -0.29 -2.97 -18.46
C PHE A 204 -1.75 -3.14 -18.88
N ASP A 205 -2.09 -2.64 -20.04
CA ASP A 205 -3.39 -2.87 -20.71
C ASP A 205 -3.28 -3.97 -21.77
#